data_88a6c29af9988053488f4185a5182231
#
_entry.id   88a6c29af9988053488f4185a5182231
#
_cell.length_a   1.000
_cell.length_b   1.000
_cell.length_c   1.000
_cell.angle_alpha   90.00
_cell.angle_beta   90.00
_cell.angle_gamma   90.00
#
_symmetry.space_group_name_H-M   'P 1'
#
loop_
_entity.id
_entity.type
_entity.pdbx_description
1 polymer ?
#
loop_
_entity_poly.entity_id
_entity_poly.type
_entity_poly.pdbx_seq_one_letter_code
_entity_poly.pdbx_strand_id
1 'polypeptide(L)'
;MFKKIKLDYKTLAPVIDDKNLDLHYNKHYQKYIDNLNSLVGDYNQSVVNIIKNIESFDKNKRSSIIVNAGGVYNHEMYFRSMNNKPYTNNKLVDDIVKQYGSYDNFKNIFIENANKMVGSGYTFLVLKDGKFDIVNLPNQDNPYSYNMIPLIALDLWEHAYYLTYYNDRAQYINNFFSIINFDYANMIYEKNK
;
A
#
# COMPACT_ATOMS: atom_id res chain seq x y z
N MET A 1 7.93 -11.49 16.69
CA MET A 1 6.50 -11.21 16.45
C MET A 1 6.33 -9.84 15.78
N PHE A 2 5.49 -9.77 14.75
CA PHE A 2 5.17 -8.53 14.03
C PHE A 2 4.29 -7.61 14.89
N LYS A 3 4.43 -6.29 14.67
CA LYS A 3 3.68 -5.25 15.39
C LYS A 3 3.25 -4.18 14.38
N LYS A 4 2.22 -3.42 14.74
CA LYS A 4 1.83 -2.26 13.94
C LYS A 4 2.96 -1.24 13.84
N ILE A 5 3.08 -0.61 12.68
CA ILE A 5 3.92 0.58 12.53
C ILE A 5 3.34 1.73 13.38
N LYS A 6 4.18 2.68 13.75
CA LYS A 6 3.72 3.95 14.30
C LYS A 6 3.33 4.88 13.16
N LEU A 7 2.16 5.51 13.25
CA LEU A 7 1.75 6.55 12.30
C LEU A 7 2.44 7.87 12.63
N ASP A 8 2.87 8.59 11.59
CA ASP A 8 3.50 9.92 11.71
C ASP A 8 2.48 11.07 11.64
N TYR A 9 1.19 10.74 11.58
CA TYR A 9 0.06 11.67 11.54
C TYR A 9 -1.03 11.20 12.52
N LYS A 10 -1.84 12.16 12.98
CA LYS A 10 -2.98 11.89 13.89
C LYS A 10 -4.32 11.85 13.15
N THR A 11 -4.44 12.60 12.06
CA THR A 11 -5.64 12.71 11.24
C THR A 11 -5.27 12.87 9.77
N LEU A 12 -6.14 12.40 8.91
CA LEU A 12 -6.12 12.61 7.46
C LEU A 12 -7.42 13.28 6.99
N ALA A 13 -8.25 13.73 7.94
CA ALA A 13 -9.48 14.46 7.62
C ALA A 13 -9.17 15.77 6.86
N PRO A 14 -10.03 16.15 5.91
CA PRO A 14 -11.29 15.52 5.53
C PRO A 14 -11.16 14.38 4.50
N VAL A 15 -9.95 14.02 4.06
CA VAL A 15 -9.74 13.00 3.01
C VAL A 15 -10.09 11.60 3.50
N ILE A 16 -9.72 11.27 4.74
CA ILE A 16 -10.13 10.03 5.39
C ILE A 16 -10.64 10.41 6.78
N ASP A 17 -11.89 10.06 7.07
CA ASP A 17 -12.49 10.26 8.38
C ASP A 17 -11.73 9.52 9.48
N ASP A 18 -11.58 10.15 10.65
CA ASP A 18 -10.80 9.60 11.76
C ASP A 18 -11.34 8.25 12.25
N LYS A 19 -12.67 8.04 12.20
CA LYS A 19 -13.27 6.76 12.55
C LYS A 19 -12.93 5.68 11.51
N ASN A 20 -12.92 6.04 10.22
CA ASN A 20 -12.49 5.12 9.17
C ASN A 20 -11.03 4.73 9.36
N LEU A 21 -10.16 5.72 9.61
CA LEU A 21 -8.74 5.51 9.87
C LEU A 21 -8.51 4.62 11.09
N ASP A 22 -9.20 4.89 12.20
CA ASP A 22 -9.11 4.11 13.45
C ASP A 22 -9.50 2.64 13.25
N LEU A 23 -10.64 2.38 12.64
CA LEU A 23 -11.10 1.01 12.39
C LEU A 23 -10.18 0.27 11.43
N HIS A 24 -9.70 0.95 10.38
CA HIS A 24 -8.78 0.36 9.43
C HIS A 24 -7.45 -0.02 10.10
N TYR A 25 -6.86 0.89 10.87
CA TYR A 25 -5.57 0.68 11.54
C TYR A 25 -5.68 -0.24 12.76
N ASN A 26 -6.69 -0.06 13.62
CA ASN A 26 -6.78 -0.77 14.90
C ASN A 26 -7.57 -2.09 14.83
N LYS A 27 -8.32 -2.35 13.76
CA LYS A 27 -9.08 -3.59 13.59
C LYS A 27 -8.58 -4.40 12.39
N HIS A 28 -8.65 -3.86 11.15
CA HIS A 28 -8.27 -4.62 9.96
C HIS A 28 -6.76 -4.93 9.93
N TYR A 29 -5.91 -3.95 10.04
CA TYR A 29 -4.45 -4.15 10.05
C TYR A 29 -4.00 -5.01 11.24
N GLN A 30 -4.52 -4.73 12.45
CA GLN A 30 -4.21 -5.53 13.63
C GLN A 30 -4.56 -7.00 13.44
N LYS A 31 -5.73 -7.30 12.84
CA LYS A 31 -6.15 -8.68 12.61
C LYS A 31 -5.20 -9.45 11.71
N TYR A 32 -4.67 -8.82 10.63
CA TYR A 32 -3.66 -9.46 9.79
C TYR A 32 -2.38 -9.76 10.56
N ILE A 33 -1.95 -8.83 11.43
CA ILE A 33 -0.77 -9.02 12.29
C ILE A 33 -0.98 -10.21 13.26
N ASP A 34 -2.12 -10.25 13.94
CA ASP A 34 -2.41 -11.32 14.90
C ASP A 34 -2.48 -12.68 14.22
N ASN A 35 -3.14 -12.76 13.08
CA ASN A 35 -3.22 -13.97 12.28
C ASN A 35 -1.83 -14.41 11.79
N LEU A 36 -1.02 -13.50 11.24
CA LEU A 36 0.32 -13.82 10.77
C LEU A 36 1.20 -14.33 11.92
N ASN A 37 1.19 -13.64 13.06
CA ASN A 37 1.94 -14.08 14.24
C ASN A 37 1.52 -15.47 14.71
N SER A 38 0.22 -15.79 14.69
CA SER A 38 -0.29 -17.13 15.04
C SER A 38 0.18 -18.21 14.07
N LEU A 39 0.33 -17.88 12.78
CA LEU A 39 0.72 -18.84 11.74
C LEU A 39 2.21 -19.13 11.73
N VAL A 40 3.05 -18.11 11.99
CA VAL A 40 4.52 -18.23 11.84
C VAL A 40 5.28 -18.31 13.17
N GLY A 41 4.60 -18.08 14.31
CA GLY A 41 5.21 -18.17 15.64
C GLY A 41 6.36 -17.17 15.83
N ASP A 42 7.47 -17.64 16.39
CA ASP A 42 8.67 -16.84 16.71
C ASP A 42 9.55 -16.52 15.50
N TYR A 43 8.94 -16.41 14.30
CA TYR A 43 9.66 -16.00 13.09
C TYR A 43 10.24 -14.58 13.27
N ASN A 44 11.55 -14.44 13.08
CA ASN A 44 12.31 -13.22 13.41
C ASN A 44 12.79 -12.42 12.20
N GLN A 45 12.33 -12.78 10.99
CA GLN A 45 12.67 -12.06 9.78
C GLN A 45 11.53 -11.11 9.35
N SER A 46 11.77 -10.30 8.30
CA SER A 46 10.79 -9.34 7.83
C SER A 46 9.59 -10.00 7.13
N VAL A 47 8.46 -9.30 7.08
CA VAL A 47 7.28 -9.72 6.30
C VAL A 47 7.63 -9.89 4.82
N VAL A 48 8.47 -9.01 4.28
CA VAL A 48 8.96 -9.11 2.88
C VAL A 48 9.69 -10.43 2.65
N ASN A 49 10.47 -10.89 3.64
CA ASN A 49 11.16 -12.16 3.54
C ASN A 49 10.19 -13.36 3.53
N ILE A 50 9.10 -13.29 4.28
CA ILE A 50 8.02 -14.30 4.20
C ILE A 50 7.43 -14.33 2.79
N ILE A 51 7.06 -13.17 2.25
CA ILE A 51 6.44 -13.06 0.92
C ILE A 51 7.36 -13.64 -0.17
N LYS A 52 8.64 -13.27 -0.15
CA LYS A 52 9.62 -13.72 -1.16
C LYS A 52 9.98 -15.20 -1.04
N ASN A 53 9.90 -15.78 0.16
CA ASN A 53 10.33 -17.15 0.44
C ASN A 53 9.18 -18.03 0.93
N ILE A 54 7.96 -17.80 0.45
CA ILE A 54 6.77 -18.54 0.89
C ILE A 54 6.92 -20.06 0.72
N GLU A 55 7.69 -20.50 -0.27
CA GLU A 55 7.95 -21.90 -0.53
C GLU A 55 8.73 -22.62 0.60
N SER A 56 9.39 -21.86 1.49
CA SER A 56 10.09 -22.41 2.66
C SER A 56 9.15 -22.85 3.80
N PHE A 57 7.88 -22.44 3.74
CA PHE A 57 6.88 -22.78 4.76
C PHE A 57 6.14 -24.08 4.42
N ASP A 58 5.49 -24.66 5.45
CA ASP A 58 4.63 -25.85 5.30
C ASP A 58 3.57 -25.60 4.21
N LYS A 59 3.51 -26.49 3.21
CA LYS A 59 2.62 -26.39 2.04
C LYS A 59 1.15 -26.15 2.43
N ASN A 60 0.69 -26.78 3.53
CA ASN A 60 -0.70 -26.67 3.99
C ASN A 60 -1.01 -25.28 4.60
N LYS A 61 0.03 -24.53 5.02
CA LYS A 61 -0.11 -23.20 5.63
C LYS A 61 0.21 -22.05 4.68
N ARG A 62 0.85 -22.32 3.53
CA ARG A 62 1.34 -21.27 2.60
C ARG A 62 0.25 -20.30 2.18
N SER A 63 -0.93 -20.77 1.80
CA SER A 63 -2.04 -19.94 1.39
C SER A 63 -2.46 -18.95 2.49
N SER A 64 -2.58 -19.43 3.72
CA SER A 64 -2.92 -18.57 4.87
C SER A 64 -1.78 -17.62 5.22
N ILE A 65 -0.53 -18.08 5.16
CA ILE A 65 0.64 -17.25 5.47
C ILE A 65 0.78 -16.12 4.44
N ILE A 66 0.72 -16.42 3.14
CA ILE A 66 0.91 -15.39 2.09
C ILE A 66 -0.18 -14.33 2.11
N VAL A 67 -1.45 -14.72 2.34
CA VAL A 67 -2.56 -13.76 2.46
C VAL A 67 -2.38 -12.85 3.68
N ASN A 68 -1.99 -13.39 4.84
CA ASN A 68 -1.82 -12.57 6.03
C ASN A 68 -0.53 -11.73 5.97
N ALA A 69 0.56 -12.27 5.39
CA ALA A 69 1.79 -11.50 5.15
C ALA A 69 1.56 -10.35 4.17
N GLY A 70 0.84 -10.62 3.06
CA GLY A 70 0.40 -9.57 2.14
C GLY A 70 -0.46 -8.53 2.84
N GLY A 71 -1.44 -8.97 3.65
CA GLY A 71 -2.28 -8.07 4.43
C GLY A 71 -1.50 -7.19 5.39
N VAL A 72 -0.53 -7.73 6.12
CA VAL A 72 0.35 -6.94 6.99
C VAL A 72 1.14 -5.91 6.18
N TYR A 73 1.80 -6.34 5.11
CA TYR A 73 2.64 -5.44 4.32
C TYR A 73 1.84 -4.38 3.56
N ASN A 74 0.73 -4.78 2.91
CA ASN A 74 -0.09 -3.86 2.13
C ASN A 74 -0.68 -2.74 3.00
N HIS A 75 -1.17 -3.08 4.20
CA HIS A 75 -1.64 -2.07 5.17
C HIS A 75 -0.50 -1.17 5.65
N GLU A 76 0.67 -1.75 5.99
CA GLU A 76 1.84 -0.95 6.35
C GLU A 76 2.20 0.03 5.24
N MET A 77 2.27 -0.45 4.00
CA MET A 77 2.60 0.37 2.85
C MET A 77 1.54 1.45 2.59
N TYR A 78 0.26 1.11 2.67
CA TYR A 78 -0.84 2.06 2.54
C TYR A 78 -0.76 3.19 3.57
N PHE A 79 -0.61 2.85 4.86
CA PHE A 79 -0.51 3.86 5.90
C PHE A 79 0.74 4.74 5.77
N ARG A 80 1.87 4.19 5.34
CA ARG A 80 3.08 4.96 5.07
C ARG A 80 3.01 5.78 3.78
N SER A 81 2.15 5.39 2.84
CA SER A 81 1.91 6.14 1.60
C SER A 81 1.11 7.42 1.83
N MET A 82 0.67 7.69 3.06
CA MET A 82 -0.14 8.85 3.39
C MET A 82 0.54 9.74 4.44
N ASN A 83 0.29 11.05 4.34
CA ASN A 83 0.60 12.02 5.38
C ASN A 83 -0.35 13.23 5.26
N ASN A 84 -0.29 14.12 6.26
CA ASN A 84 -1.03 15.38 6.28
C ASN A 84 -0.12 16.60 6.04
N LYS A 85 1.06 16.40 5.47
CA LYS A 85 2.04 17.46 5.18
C LYS A 85 1.92 17.88 3.72
N PRO A 86 2.21 19.15 3.41
CA PRO A 86 2.31 19.58 2.02
C PRO A 86 3.34 18.73 1.25
N TYR A 87 2.99 18.41 0.04
CA TYR A 87 3.90 17.76 -0.87
C TYR A 87 5.12 18.65 -1.15
N THR A 88 6.31 18.06 -1.12
CA THR A 88 7.58 18.68 -1.53
C THR A 88 8.14 17.95 -2.73
N ASN A 89 8.70 18.70 -3.70
CA ASN A 89 9.36 18.09 -4.85
C ASN A 89 10.60 17.29 -4.40
N ASN A 90 10.79 16.12 -5.02
CA ASN A 90 11.92 15.23 -4.73
C ASN A 90 12.32 14.41 -5.97
N LYS A 91 13.41 13.67 -5.86
CA LYS A 91 13.98 12.90 -6.98
C LYS A 91 13.00 11.89 -7.60
N LEU A 92 12.20 11.22 -6.78
CA LEU A 92 11.18 10.30 -7.28
C LEU A 92 10.21 11.01 -8.22
N VAL A 93 9.71 12.16 -7.81
CA VAL A 93 8.74 12.92 -8.63
C VAL A 93 9.38 13.44 -9.91
N ASP A 94 10.63 13.92 -9.85
CA ASP A 94 11.37 14.32 -11.05
C ASP A 94 11.48 13.18 -12.07
N ASP A 95 11.78 11.97 -11.59
CA ASP A 95 11.93 10.80 -12.46
C ASP A 95 10.57 10.23 -12.92
N ILE A 96 9.50 10.34 -12.12
CA ILE A 96 8.13 10.08 -12.54
C ILE A 96 7.75 11.03 -13.68
N VAL A 97 8.00 12.33 -13.54
CA VAL A 97 7.70 13.33 -14.58
C VAL A 97 8.46 13.03 -15.87
N LYS A 98 9.73 12.60 -15.79
CA LYS A 98 10.50 12.18 -16.96
C LYS A 98 9.88 10.99 -17.67
N GLN A 99 9.40 9.99 -16.92
CA GLN A 99 8.85 8.77 -17.51
C GLN A 99 7.44 9.00 -18.07
N TYR A 100 6.59 9.75 -17.38
CA TYR A 100 5.19 9.95 -17.75
C TYR A 100 4.92 11.27 -18.50
N GLY A 101 5.93 12.13 -18.70
CA GLY A 101 5.83 13.40 -19.40
C GLY A 101 5.37 14.56 -18.52
N SER A 102 4.50 14.33 -17.55
CA SER A 102 4.08 15.31 -16.54
C SER A 102 3.54 14.62 -15.28
N TYR A 103 3.48 15.35 -14.16
CA TYR A 103 2.85 14.89 -12.93
C TYR A 103 1.35 14.63 -13.14
N ASP A 104 0.66 15.50 -13.87
CA ASP A 104 -0.78 15.34 -14.13
C ASP A 104 -1.05 14.10 -15.00
N ASN A 105 -0.21 13.81 -15.97
CA ASN A 105 -0.35 12.59 -16.75
C ASN A 105 -0.13 11.33 -15.90
N PHE A 106 0.88 11.31 -15.06
CA PHE A 106 1.07 10.26 -14.07
C PHE A 106 -0.15 10.07 -13.17
N LYS A 107 -0.66 11.17 -12.60
CA LYS A 107 -1.86 11.17 -11.75
C LYS A 107 -3.05 10.58 -12.48
N ASN A 108 -3.31 11.03 -13.71
CA ASN A 108 -4.43 10.55 -14.52
C ASN A 108 -4.31 9.04 -14.80
N ILE A 109 -3.13 8.56 -15.20
CA ILE A 109 -2.88 7.14 -15.45
C ILE A 109 -3.09 6.31 -14.17
N PHE A 110 -2.63 6.81 -13.02
CA PHE A 110 -2.84 6.12 -11.74
C PHE A 110 -4.33 6.03 -11.39
N ILE A 111 -5.07 7.13 -11.50
CA ILE A 111 -6.51 7.20 -11.24
C ILE A 111 -7.29 6.27 -12.19
N GLU A 112 -6.95 6.27 -13.48
CA GLU A 112 -7.58 5.38 -14.45
C GLU A 112 -7.34 3.90 -14.12
N ASN A 113 -6.11 3.54 -13.73
CA ASN A 113 -5.80 2.17 -13.30
C ASN A 113 -6.57 1.79 -12.03
N ALA A 114 -6.60 2.66 -11.02
CA ALA A 114 -7.32 2.42 -9.78
C ALA A 114 -8.83 2.21 -10.04
N ASN A 115 -9.43 3.00 -10.92
CA ASN A 115 -10.85 2.87 -11.28
C ASN A 115 -11.17 1.55 -12.04
N LYS A 116 -10.19 0.97 -12.76
CA LYS A 116 -10.35 -0.32 -13.45
C LYS A 116 -10.34 -1.53 -12.49
N MET A 117 -9.92 -1.34 -11.25
CA MET A 117 -9.91 -2.43 -10.27
C MET A 117 -11.34 -2.89 -9.96
N VAL A 118 -11.63 -4.16 -10.26
CA VAL A 118 -12.91 -4.81 -9.92
C VAL A 118 -12.75 -5.55 -8.60
N GLY A 119 -13.68 -5.31 -7.67
CA GLY A 119 -13.63 -5.90 -6.33
C GLY A 119 -12.60 -5.25 -5.41
N SER A 120 -12.12 -6.01 -4.44
CA SER A 120 -11.15 -5.58 -3.43
C SER A 120 -9.71 -5.82 -3.87
N GLY A 121 -8.83 -4.92 -3.53
CA GLY A 121 -7.39 -5.03 -3.82
C GLY A 121 -6.68 -3.70 -3.62
N TYR A 122 -5.55 -3.56 -4.27
CA TYR A 122 -4.70 -2.37 -4.18
C TYR A 122 -4.23 -1.92 -5.55
N THR A 123 -4.09 -0.60 -5.72
CA THR A 123 -3.31 -0.02 -6.81
C THR A 123 -1.96 0.43 -6.26
N PHE A 124 -0.89 -0.01 -6.90
CA PHE A 124 0.48 0.35 -6.51
C PHE A 124 1.17 1.15 -7.59
N LEU A 125 1.95 2.16 -7.19
CA LEU A 125 3.11 2.58 -7.94
C LEU A 125 4.27 1.67 -7.55
N VAL A 126 4.91 1.04 -8.51
CA VAL A 126 6.03 0.12 -8.29
C VAL A 126 7.27 0.52 -9.08
N LEU A 127 8.44 0.12 -8.59
CA LEU A 127 9.69 0.11 -9.35
C LEU A 127 9.98 -1.34 -9.78
N LYS A 128 10.18 -1.55 -11.08
CA LYS A 128 10.55 -2.83 -11.67
C LYS A 128 11.59 -2.60 -12.77
N ASP A 129 12.72 -3.28 -12.67
CA ASP A 129 13.82 -3.20 -13.66
C ASP A 129 14.22 -1.73 -14.00
N GLY A 130 14.26 -0.88 -12.97
CA GLY A 130 14.61 0.54 -13.09
C GLY A 130 13.52 1.45 -13.70
N LYS A 131 12.31 0.94 -13.93
CA LYS A 131 11.16 1.68 -14.48
C LYS A 131 10.00 1.70 -13.51
N PHE A 132 9.21 2.78 -13.56
CA PHE A 132 7.95 2.84 -12.83
C PHE A 132 6.85 2.14 -13.59
N ASP A 133 5.99 1.45 -12.85
CA ASP A 133 4.76 0.88 -13.38
C ASP A 133 3.61 1.09 -12.37
N ILE A 134 2.37 1.10 -12.86
CA ILE A 134 1.16 1.21 -12.05
C ILE A 134 0.38 -0.08 -12.21
N VAL A 135 0.28 -0.84 -11.12
CA VAL A 135 -0.29 -2.19 -11.15
C VAL A 135 -1.45 -2.33 -10.16
N ASN A 136 -2.47 -3.07 -10.58
CA ASN A 136 -3.57 -3.50 -9.73
C ASN A 136 -3.34 -4.94 -9.28
N LEU A 137 -3.38 -5.19 -7.99
CA LEU A 137 -3.28 -6.54 -7.42
C LEU A 137 -4.53 -6.84 -6.58
N PRO A 138 -5.19 -8.00 -6.80
CA PRO A 138 -6.42 -8.35 -6.11
C PRO A 138 -6.16 -8.77 -4.66
N ASN A 139 -7.16 -8.58 -3.82
CA ASN A 139 -7.16 -9.00 -2.43
C ASN A 139 -5.92 -8.50 -1.65
N GLN A 140 -5.11 -9.43 -1.13
CA GLN A 140 -3.87 -9.14 -0.41
C GLN A 140 -2.61 -9.57 -1.20
N ASP A 141 -2.73 -9.72 -2.52
CA ASP A 141 -1.57 -9.93 -3.38
C ASP A 141 -0.59 -8.76 -3.24
N ASN A 142 0.70 -9.07 -3.34
CA ASN A 142 1.74 -8.10 -3.02
C ASN A 142 2.79 -8.00 -4.14
N PRO A 143 3.26 -6.80 -4.48
CA PRO A 143 4.26 -6.60 -5.53
C PRO A 143 5.55 -7.42 -5.38
N TYR A 144 5.99 -7.68 -4.14
CA TYR A 144 7.19 -8.51 -3.92
C TYR A 144 7.06 -9.96 -4.41
N SER A 145 5.86 -10.50 -4.50
CA SER A 145 5.61 -11.82 -5.10
C SER A 145 5.91 -11.84 -6.61
N TYR A 146 5.98 -10.68 -7.23
CA TYR A 146 6.21 -10.48 -8.68
C TYR A 146 7.54 -9.77 -8.97
N ASN A 147 8.46 -9.74 -8.01
CA ASN A 147 9.75 -9.04 -8.10
C ASN A 147 9.61 -7.53 -8.41
N MET A 148 8.56 -6.90 -7.90
CA MET A 148 8.34 -5.47 -7.98
C MET A 148 8.50 -4.83 -6.61
N ILE A 149 9.03 -3.60 -6.55
CA ILE A 149 9.22 -2.84 -5.31
C ILE A 149 8.11 -1.81 -5.20
N PRO A 150 7.17 -1.93 -4.24
CA PRO A 150 6.13 -0.94 -4.05
C PRO A 150 6.68 0.38 -3.50
N LEU A 151 6.27 1.48 -4.11
CA LEU A 151 6.61 2.86 -3.72
C LEU A 151 5.44 3.58 -3.10
N ILE A 152 4.23 3.38 -3.63
CA ILE A 152 2.95 3.92 -3.14
C ILE A 152 1.92 2.81 -3.22
N ALA A 153 1.06 2.70 -2.21
CA ALA A 153 -0.08 1.80 -2.18
C ALA A 153 -1.37 2.59 -1.93
N LEU A 154 -2.37 2.38 -2.77
CA LEU A 154 -3.75 2.82 -2.56
C LEU A 154 -4.62 1.61 -2.28
N ASP A 155 -5.23 1.56 -1.10
CA ASP A 155 -6.17 0.51 -0.71
C ASP A 155 -7.54 0.75 -1.33
N LEU A 156 -8.06 -0.24 -2.09
CA LEU A 156 -9.36 -0.20 -2.75
C LEU A 156 -10.37 -1.18 -2.14
N TRP A 157 -10.07 -1.75 -0.98
CA TRP A 157 -11.05 -2.44 -0.16
C TRP A 157 -12.08 -1.45 0.37
N GLU A 158 -13.35 -1.84 0.47
CA GLU A 158 -14.41 -0.94 0.94
C GLU A 158 -14.15 -0.39 2.35
N HIS A 159 -13.55 -1.18 3.23
CA HIS A 159 -13.21 -0.72 4.57
C HIS A 159 -12.21 0.46 4.60
N ALA A 160 -11.46 0.68 3.53
CA ALA A 160 -10.52 1.80 3.45
C ALA A 160 -11.21 3.15 3.24
N TYR A 161 -12.41 3.18 2.64
CA TYR A 161 -13.05 4.42 2.24
C TYR A 161 -14.55 4.55 2.54
N TYR A 162 -15.25 3.44 2.80
CA TYR A 162 -16.72 3.42 2.79
C TYR A 162 -17.35 4.33 3.85
N LEU A 163 -16.74 4.48 5.02
CA LEU A 163 -17.26 5.39 6.07
C LEU A 163 -17.11 6.86 5.73
N THR A 164 -16.21 7.22 4.82
CA THR A 164 -15.99 8.61 4.37
C THR A 164 -16.74 8.91 3.08
N TYR A 165 -16.73 7.97 2.13
CA TYR A 165 -17.20 8.18 0.75
C TYR A 165 -18.39 7.33 0.35
N TYR A 166 -18.85 6.42 1.20
CA TYR A 166 -19.91 5.46 0.88
C TYR A 166 -19.56 4.68 -0.41
N ASN A 167 -20.41 4.74 -1.42
CA ASN A 167 -20.21 4.08 -2.71
C ASN A 167 -19.33 4.88 -3.69
N ASP A 168 -18.95 6.11 -3.36
CA ASP A 168 -18.16 6.97 -4.27
C ASP A 168 -16.65 6.70 -4.16
N ARG A 169 -16.24 5.50 -4.61
CA ARG A 169 -14.83 5.10 -4.68
C ARG A 169 -14.02 6.01 -5.60
N ALA A 170 -14.63 6.55 -6.66
CA ALA A 170 -13.93 7.42 -7.59
C ALA A 170 -13.49 8.73 -6.92
N GLN A 171 -14.34 9.31 -6.06
CA GLN A 171 -13.97 10.50 -5.29
C GLN A 171 -12.84 10.19 -4.29
N TYR A 172 -12.90 9.04 -3.60
CA TYR A 172 -11.82 8.59 -2.72
C TYR A 172 -10.48 8.49 -3.47
N ILE A 173 -10.46 7.82 -4.64
CA ILE A 173 -9.25 7.67 -5.47
C ILE A 173 -8.68 9.03 -5.86
N ASN A 174 -9.53 9.97 -6.29
CA ASN A 174 -9.12 11.32 -6.67
C ASN A 174 -8.52 12.10 -5.47
N ASN A 175 -9.17 12.01 -4.31
CA ASN A 175 -8.77 12.76 -3.12
C ASN A 175 -7.51 12.20 -2.46
N PHE A 176 -7.21 10.92 -2.65
CA PHE A 176 -5.99 10.27 -2.14
C PHE A 176 -4.71 10.99 -2.56
N PHE A 177 -4.68 11.58 -3.77
CA PHE A 177 -3.51 12.31 -4.26
C PHE A 177 -3.13 13.52 -3.41
N SER A 178 -4.07 14.10 -2.66
CA SER A 178 -3.78 15.24 -1.76
C SER A 178 -3.05 14.85 -0.47
N ILE A 179 -3.00 13.55 -0.16
CA ILE A 179 -2.38 13.02 1.07
C ILE A 179 -1.23 12.05 0.80
N ILE A 180 -0.79 11.89 -0.45
CA ILE A 180 0.33 10.99 -0.76
C ILE A 180 1.62 11.48 -0.11
N ASN A 181 2.29 10.57 0.57
CA ASN A 181 3.60 10.77 1.19
C ASN A 181 4.73 10.47 0.19
N PHE A 182 5.00 11.40 -0.73
CA PHE A 182 6.07 11.25 -1.70
C PHE A 182 7.47 11.20 -1.05
N ASP A 183 7.66 11.73 0.14
CA ASP A 183 8.95 11.67 0.84
C ASP A 183 9.26 10.24 1.28
N TYR A 184 8.27 9.52 1.81
CA TYR A 184 8.44 8.11 2.14
C TYR A 184 8.66 7.25 0.88
N ALA A 185 7.90 7.49 -0.18
CA ALA A 185 8.08 6.81 -1.45
C ALA A 185 9.47 7.08 -2.05
N ASN A 186 9.97 8.31 -1.98
CA ASN A 186 11.31 8.67 -2.42
C ASN A 186 12.40 7.96 -1.60
N MET A 187 12.22 7.84 -0.29
CA MET A 187 13.17 7.10 0.55
C MET A 187 13.31 5.63 0.11
N ILE A 188 12.20 4.98 -0.28
CA ILE A 188 12.25 3.61 -0.82
C ILE A 188 12.92 3.61 -2.19
N TYR A 189 12.55 4.56 -3.06
CA TYR A 189 13.09 4.69 -4.41
C TYR A 189 14.62 4.83 -4.40
N GLU A 190 15.15 5.78 -3.59
CA GLU A 190 16.59 6.04 -3.50
C GLU A 190 17.42 4.83 -3.04
N LYS A 191 16.81 3.92 -2.28
CA LYS A 191 17.47 2.68 -1.82
C LYS A 191 17.50 1.57 -2.87
N ASN A 192 16.69 1.67 -3.91
CA ASN A 192 16.43 0.56 -4.83
C ASN A 192 16.62 0.92 -6.32
N LYS A 193 17.05 2.16 -6.61
CA LYS A 193 17.39 2.61 -7.97
C LYS A 193 18.77 2.15 -8.40
#